data_494356efe6a228d91a364ebb47a7a982
#
_entry.id   494356efe6a228d91a364ebb47a7a982
#
_cell.length_a   1.000
_cell.length_b   1.000
_cell.length_c   1.000
_cell.angle_alpha   90.00
_cell.angle_beta   90.00
_cell.angle_gamma   90.00
#
_symmetry.space_group_name_H-M   'P 1'
#
loop_
_entity.id
_entity.type
_entity.pdbx_description
1 polymer ?
#
loop_
_entity_poly.entity_id
_entity_poly.type
_entity_poly.pdbx_seq_one_letter_code
_entity_poly.pdbx_strand_id
1 'polypeptide(L)'
;MGFTKPDLPAIEGFRSVLADLADVIARNRQGTIERLDPEFLHGLRVAARRSRAVLAAGGRVIPDDVRREARLGFALLSDLTGPPRDLDVYLLGWAAYTEPLGPHAAVDLEPVRAHLIRAQDEAYATLTTWLQSEEALDRLASWRRWLTGPLPEVLPDRALDPLGPYVAKRIRRAQATLLDEGRAITAESPDEVRASSEDVRYL
;
A
#
# COMPACT_ATOMS: atom_id res chain seq x y z
N MET A 1 -8.81 0.28 -14.66
CA MET A 1 -7.38 0.44 -15.05
C MET A 1 -7.32 0.60 -16.57
N GLY A 2 -7.11 1.82 -17.05
CA GLY A 2 -6.90 2.05 -18.48
C GLY A 2 -5.51 1.56 -18.88
N PHE A 3 -5.41 0.93 -20.06
CA PHE A 3 -4.12 0.55 -20.61
C PHE A 3 -3.32 1.83 -20.94
N THR A 4 -2.25 2.07 -20.22
CA THR A 4 -1.35 3.19 -20.48
C THR A 4 -0.61 2.93 -21.79
N LYS A 5 -0.64 3.89 -22.71
CA LYS A 5 0.06 3.74 -23.99
C LYS A 5 1.57 3.71 -23.75
N PRO A 6 2.33 2.75 -24.33
CA PRO A 6 3.75 2.59 -24.06
C PRO A 6 4.61 3.79 -24.49
N ASP A 7 4.12 4.60 -25.43
CA ASP A 7 4.83 5.77 -25.98
C ASP A 7 4.54 7.07 -25.22
N LEU A 8 3.65 7.04 -24.22
CA LEU A 8 3.43 8.21 -23.36
C LEU A 8 4.73 8.60 -22.63
N PRO A 9 4.94 9.91 -22.32
CA PRO A 9 5.95 10.31 -21.38
C PRO A 9 5.82 9.57 -20.04
N ALA A 10 6.92 9.10 -19.49
CA ALA A 10 6.91 8.31 -18.28
C ALA A 10 6.19 9.04 -17.14
N ILE A 11 6.40 10.36 -16.97
CA ILE A 11 5.72 11.15 -15.94
C ILE A 11 4.19 11.08 -16.06
N GLU A 12 3.65 11.14 -17.26
CA GLU A 12 2.21 11.06 -17.49
C GLU A 12 1.66 9.66 -17.15
N GLY A 13 2.39 8.61 -17.54
CA GLY A 13 2.03 7.24 -17.21
C GLY A 13 2.04 6.97 -15.70
N PHE A 14 3.10 7.43 -15.00
CA PHE A 14 3.18 7.32 -13.54
C PHE A 14 2.05 8.10 -12.84
N ARG A 15 1.77 9.33 -13.29
CA ARG A 15 0.68 10.14 -12.73
C ARG A 15 -0.69 9.48 -12.95
N SER A 16 -0.93 8.91 -14.14
CA SER A 16 -2.19 8.22 -14.43
C SER A 16 -2.43 7.04 -13.49
N VAL A 17 -1.44 6.17 -13.32
CA VAL A 17 -1.54 5.02 -12.40
C VAL A 17 -1.73 5.47 -10.95
N LEU A 18 -0.99 6.50 -10.53
CA LEU A 18 -1.11 7.04 -9.17
C LEU A 18 -2.46 7.75 -8.95
N ALA A 19 -3.03 8.37 -9.98
CA ALA A 19 -4.38 8.96 -9.91
C ALA A 19 -5.46 7.89 -9.73
N ASP A 20 -5.40 6.79 -10.50
CA ASP A 20 -6.30 5.64 -10.33
C ASP A 20 -6.24 5.09 -8.89
N LEU A 21 -5.02 4.97 -8.33
CA LEU A 21 -4.83 4.51 -6.96
C LEU A 21 -5.33 5.51 -5.91
N ALA A 22 -5.14 6.82 -6.15
CA ALA A 22 -5.70 7.86 -5.29
C ALA A 22 -7.24 7.84 -5.29
N ASP A 23 -7.87 7.55 -6.43
CA ASP A 23 -9.30 7.37 -6.52
C ASP A 23 -9.79 6.12 -5.76
N VAL A 24 -9.01 5.03 -5.76
CA VAL A 24 -9.30 3.86 -4.91
C VAL A 24 -9.24 4.23 -3.44
N ILE A 25 -8.22 4.97 -3.00
CA ILE A 25 -8.11 5.45 -1.61
C ILE A 25 -9.33 6.31 -1.23
N ALA A 26 -9.69 7.26 -2.08
CA ALA A 26 -10.82 8.16 -1.84
C ALA A 26 -12.15 7.42 -1.70
N ARG A 27 -12.41 6.44 -2.59
CA ARG A 27 -13.63 5.62 -2.53
C ARG A 27 -13.74 4.75 -1.30
N ASN A 28 -12.60 4.24 -0.80
CA ASN A 28 -12.58 3.36 0.36
C ASN A 28 -12.54 4.11 1.70
N ARG A 29 -12.15 5.39 1.70
CA ARG A 29 -11.96 6.18 2.91
C ARG A 29 -13.22 6.25 3.79
N GLN A 30 -14.37 6.60 3.20
CA GLN A 30 -15.62 6.78 3.97
C GLN A 30 -16.08 5.46 4.57
N GLY A 31 -16.11 4.38 3.79
CA GLY A 31 -16.48 3.06 4.29
C GLY A 31 -15.54 2.54 5.39
N THR A 32 -14.24 2.93 5.33
CA THR A 32 -13.29 2.63 6.42
C THR A 32 -13.62 3.42 7.69
N ILE A 33 -13.94 4.71 7.58
CA ILE A 33 -14.30 5.58 8.72
C ILE A 33 -15.57 5.04 9.40
N GLU A 34 -16.56 4.67 8.63
CA GLU A 34 -17.85 4.16 9.11
C GLU A 34 -17.82 2.69 9.46
N ARG A 35 -16.70 2.00 9.23
CA ARG A 35 -16.52 0.55 9.47
C ARG A 35 -17.62 -0.29 8.82
N LEU A 36 -18.04 0.05 7.61
CA LEU A 36 -19.14 -0.63 6.92
C LEU A 36 -18.79 -2.07 6.58
N ASP A 37 -17.54 -2.32 6.15
CA ASP A 37 -17.02 -3.64 5.80
C ASP A 37 -15.49 -3.61 5.87
N PRO A 38 -14.82 -4.65 6.39
CA PRO A 38 -13.34 -4.75 6.40
C PRO A 38 -12.68 -4.63 5.03
N GLU A 39 -13.41 -4.87 3.94
CA GLU A 39 -12.89 -4.72 2.58
C GLU A 39 -12.61 -3.27 2.19
N PHE A 40 -13.29 -2.27 2.80
CA PHE A 40 -12.93 -0.87 2.60
C PHE A 40 -11.52 -0.56 3.13
N LEU A 41 -11.20 -1.02 4.34
CA LEU A 41 -9.84 -0.90 4.89
C LEU A 41 -8.84 -1.68 4.05
N HIS A 42 -9.18 -2.90 3.63
CA HIS A 42 -8.32 -3.70 2.77
C HIS A 42 -8.01 -2.99 1.45
N GLY A 43 -9.03 -2.48 0.75
CA GLY A 43 -8.88 -1.75 -0.50
C GLY A 43 -8.01 -0.50 -0.36
N LEU A 44 -8.21 0.26 0.71
CA LEU A 44 -7.40 1.44 1.04
C LEU A 44 -5.92 1.06 1.24
N ARG A 45 -5.62 0.02 2.03
CA ARG A 45 -4.26 -0.48 2.26
C ARG A 45 -3.57 -0.98 0.99
N VAL A 46 -4.29 -1.75 0.18
CA VAL A 46 -3.75 -2.26 -1.11
C VAL A 46 -3.39 -1.10 -2.03
N ALA A 47 -4.24 -0.07 -2.13
CA ALA A 47 -3.96 1.11 -2.95
C ALA A 47 -2.76 1.91 -2.42
N ALA A 48 -2.66 2.12 -1.10
CA ALA A 48 -1.52 2.80 -0.49
C ALA A 48 -0.20 2.04 -0.72
N ARG A 49 -0.19 0.73 -0.56
CA ARG A 49 0.97 -0.12 -0.81
C ARG A 49 1.41 -0.08 -2.28
N ARG A 50 0.45 -0.20 -3.21
CA ARG A 50 0.74 -0.08 -4.64
C ARG A 50 1.27 1.30 -5.01
N SER A 51 0.75 2.38 -4.41
CA SER A 51 1.27 3.74 -4.60
C SER A 51 2.73 3.85 -4.17
N ARG A 52 3.12 3.24 -3.05
CA ARG A 52 4.52 3.19 -2.59
C ARG A 52 5.42 2.47 -3.60
N ALA A 53 4.98 1.35 -4.14
CA ALA A 53 5.73 0.60 -5.16
C ALA A 53 5.91 1.41 -6.45
N VAL A 54 4.85 2.07 -6.93
CA VAL A 54 4.91 2.95 -8.10
C VAL A 54 5.85 4.14 -7.86
N LEU A 55 5.79 4.78 -6.67
CA LEU A 55 6.71 5.85 -6.29
C LEU A 55 8.18 5.39 -6.22
N ALA A 56 8.43 4.16 -5.77
CA ALA A 56 9.78 3.58 -5.77
C ALA A 56 10.28 3.34 -7.20
N ALA A 57 9.42 2.87 -8.09
CA ALA A 57 9.75 2.68 -9.50
C ALA A 57 10.00 4.02 -10.23
N GLY A 58 9.31 5.10 -9.84
CA GLY A 58 9.38 6.43 -10.46
C GLY A 58 10.56 7.31 -10.04
N GLY A 59 11.64 6.75 -9.46
CA GLY A 59 12.72 7.50 -8.81
C GLY A 59 13.48 8.54 -9.66
N ARG A 60 13.40 8.49 -11.00
CA ARG A 60 14.00 9.48 -11.92
C ARG A 60 12.96 10.12 -12.84
N VAL A 61 11.71 9.91 -12.57
CA VAL A 61 10.55 10.38 -13.36
C VAL A 61 9.72 11.37 -12.54
N ILE A 62 9.51 11.08 -11.26
CA ILE A 62 8.75 11.93 -10.34
C ILE A 62 9.73 12.84 -9.61
N PRO A 63 9.46 14.16 -9.48
CA PRO A 63 10.28 15.07 -8.71
C PRO A 63 10.58 14.56 -7.30
N ASP A 64 11.81 14.73 -6.83
CA ASP A 64 12.27 14.10 -5.58
C ASP A 64 11.56 14.62 -4.34
N ASP A 65 11.19 15.89 -4.29
CA ASP A 65 10.42 16.52 -3.23
C ASP A 65 9.01 15.92 -3.15
N VAL A 66 8.31 15.83 -4.27
CA VAL A 66 6.98 15.20 -4.39
C VAL A 66 7.03 13.73 -3.98
N ARG A 67 8.03 13.01 -4.49
CA ARG A 67 8.20 11.59 -4.19
C ARG A 67 8.47 11.35 -2.71
N ARG A 68 9.32 12.16 -2.10
CA ARG A 68 9.66 12.09 -0.67
C ARG A 68 8.43 12.35 0.20
N GLU A 69 7.70 13.42 -0.09
CA GLU A 69 6.49 13.78 0.68
C GLU A 69 5.40 12.70 0.56
N ALA A 70 5.12 12.24 -0.67
CA ALA A 70 4.15 11.18 -0.90
C ALA A 70 4.54 9.87 -0.18
N ARG A 71 5.84 9.49 -0.21
CA ARG A 71 6.31 8.30 0.51
C ARG A 71 6.10 8.39 2.01
N LEU A 72 6.36 9.55 2.61
CA LEU A 72 6.09 9.77 4.04
C LEU A 72 4.59 9.66 4.37
N GLY A 73 3.74 10.28 3.56
CA GLY A 73 2.28 10.18 3.72
C GLY A 73 1.77 8.74 3.61
N PHE A 74 2.22 7.99 2.61
CA PHE A 74 1.84 6.59 2.45
C PHE A 74 2.46 5.65 3.48
N ALA A 75 3.63 5.97 4.04
CA ALA A 75 4.19 5.22 5.16
C ALA A 75 3.30 5.39 6.41
N LEU A 76 2.98 6.63 6.78
CA LEU A 76 2.07 6.93 7.88
C LEU A 76 0.71 6.24 7.71
N LEU A 77 0.12 6.31 6.51
CA LEU A 77 -1.13 5.62 6.21
C LEU A 77 -1.01 4.10 6.39
N SER A 78 0.11 3.51 5.99
CA SER A 78 0.37 2.08 6.17
C SER A 78 0.48 1.70 7.65
N ASP A 79 1.16 2.52 8.45
CA ASP A 79 1.35 2.30 9.88
C ASP A 79 0.02 2.39 10.64
N LEU A 80 -0.81 3.39 10.31
CA LEU A 80 -2.13 3.59 10.93
C LEU A 80 -3.15 2.53 10.53
N THR A 81 -3.07 2.00 9.32
CA THR A 81 -4.00 0.99 8.82
C THR A 81 -3.57 -0.44 9.15
N GLY A 82 -2.33 -0.67 9.60
CA GLY A 82 -1.79 -1.97 9.98
C GLY A 82 -2.59 -2.63 11.10
N PRO A 83 -2.57 -2.04 12.29
CA PRO A 83 -3.18 -2.64 13.46
C PRO A 83 -4.67 -3.01 13.28
N PRO A 84 -5.56 -2.13 12.79
CA PRO A 84 -6.96 -2.52 12.62
C PRO A 84 -7.13 -3.64 11.59
N ARG A 85 -6.32 -3.67 10.50
CA ARG A 85 -6.43 -4.75 9.52
C ARG A 85 -5.96 -6.10 10.04
N ASP A 86 -4.91 -6.13 10.82
CA ASP A 86 -4.41 -7.37 11.41
C ASP A 86 -5.46 -7.96 12.37
N LEU A 87 -6.10 -7.10 13.16
CA LEU A 87 -7.20 -7.48 14.05
C LEU A 87 -8.48 -7.92 13.30
N ASP A 88 -8.82 -7.26 12.17
CA ASP A 88 -9.89 -7.72 11.27
C ASP A 88 -9.62 -9.16 10.82
N VAL A 89 -8.41 -9.45 10.36
CA VAL A 89 -8.04 -10.80 9.87
C VAL A 89 -8.15 -11.83 10.97
N TYR A 90 -7.66 -11.54 12.19
CA TYR A 90 -7.76 -12.45 13.32
C TYR A 90 -9.22 -12.69 13.73
N LEU A 91 -10.04 -11.66 13.81
CA LEU A 91 -11.44 -11.78 14.22
C LEU A 91 -12.30 -12.46 13.16
N LEU A 92 -12.05 -12.19 11.88
CA LEU A 92 -12.72 -12.89 10.77
C LEU A 92 -12.36 -14.39 10.74
N GLY A 93 -11.10 -14.73 11.04
CA GLY A 93 -10.63 -16.10 11.10
C GLY A 93 -10.89 -16.81 12.42
N TRP A 94 -11.52 -16.17 13.41
CA TRP A 94 -11.61 -16.67 14.79
C TRP A 94 -12.15 -18.08 14.89
N ALA A 95 -13.25 -18.38 14.21
CA ALA A 95 -13.86 -19.71 14.21
C ALA A 95 -12.91 -20.77 13.67
N ALA A 96 -12.23 -20.49 12.57
CA ALA A 96 -11.27 -21.41 11.98
C ALA A 96 -10.04 -21.68 12.87
N TYR A 97 -9.64 -20.71 13.70
CA TYR A 97 -8.54 -20.90 14.65
C TYR A 97 -8.97 -21.68 15.91
N THR A 98 -10.22 -21.54 16.35
CA THR A 98 -10.71 -22.18 17.59
C THR A 98 -11.29 -23.57 17.36
N GLU A 99 -11.87 -23.86 16.20
CA GLU A 99 -12.46 -25.16 15.87
C GLU A 99 -11.51 -26.36 16.09
N PRO A 100 -10.23 -26.33 15.69
CA PRO A 100 -9.29 -27.45 15.90
C PRO A 100 -8.93 -27.69 17.37
N LEU A 101 -9.20 -26.72 18.26
CA LEU A 101 -8.84 -26.81 19.69
C LEU A 101 -9.90 -27.55 20.53
N GLY A 102 -11.03 -27.92 19.93
CA GLY A 102 -12.07 -28.71 20.57
C GLY A 102 -13.32 -27.91 21.01
N PRO A 103 -14.33 -28.58 21.49
CA PRO A 103 -15.69 -28.02 21.67
C PRO A 103 -15.80 -26.92 22.75
N HIS A 104 -14.85 -26.82 23.66
CA HIS A 104 -14.86 -25.82 24.74
C HIS A 104 -13.99 -24.58 24.40
N ALA A 105 -13.19 -24.66 23.38
CA ALA A 105 -12.22 -23.62 23.04
C ALA A 105 -12.85 -22.23 22.81
N ALA A 106 -14.03 -22.18 22.20
CA ALA A 106 -14.73 -20.91 21.98
C ALA A 106 -15.10 -20.20 23.28
N VAL A 107 -15.46 -20.97 24.34
CA VAL A 107 -15.81 -20.45 25.67
C VAL A 107 -14.53 -20.07 26.43
N ASP A 108 -13.53 -20.96 26.42
CA ASP A 108 -12.29 -20.77 27.17
C ASP A 108 -11.47 -19.57 26.63
N LEU A 109 -11.56 -19.29 25.32
CA LEU A 109 -10.87 -18.21 24.65
C LEU A 109 -11.68 -16.91 24.50
N GLU A 110 -12.92 -16.86 25.02
CA GLU A 110 -13.73 -15.63 24.95
C GLU A 110 -13.07 -14.41 25.60
N PRO A 111 -12.30 -14.50 26.70
CA PRO A 111 -11.53 -13.35 27.21
C PRO A 111 -10.49 -12.82 26.21
N VAL A 112 -9.87 -13.71 25.44
CA VAL A 112 -8.90 -13.33 24.39
C VAL A 112 -9.62 -12.62 23.24
N ARG A 113 -10.76 -13.20 22.79
CA ARG A 113 -11.59 -12.58 21.75
C ARG A 113 -12.07 -11.19 22.15
N ALA A 114 -12.55 -11.05 23.39
CA ALA A 114 -12.98 -9.76 23.92
C ALA A 114 -11.83 -8.74 23.99
N HIS A 115 -10.60 -9.18 24.28
CA HIS A 115 -9.42 -8.33 24.24
C HIS A 115 -9.11 -7.87 22.80
N LEU A 116 -9.14 -8.78 21.80
CA LEU A 116 -8.90 -8.44 20.39
C LEU A 116 -9.96 -7.46 19.86
N ILE A 117 -11.23 -7.60 20.26
CA ILE A 117 -12.29 -6.65 19.87
C ILE A 117 -12.00 -5.25 20.42
N ARG A 118 -11.63 -5.13 21.70
CA ARG A 118 -11.27 -3.82 22.27
C ARG A 118 -10.07 -3.20 21.57
N ALA A 119 -9.03 -3.99 21.33
CA ALA A 119 -7.85 -3.53 20.59
C ALA A 119 -8.20 -3.07 19.16
N GLN A 120 -9.12 -3.78 18.49
CA GLN A 120 -9.63 -3.39 17.17
C GLN A 120 -10.36 -2.04 17.24
N ASP A 121 -11.22 -1.83 18.25
CA ASP A 121 -11.95 -0.58 18.41
C ASP A 121 -11.01 0.60 18.66
N GLU A 122 -9.98 0.44 19.47
CA GLU A 122 -8.94 1.44 19.72
C GLU A 122 -8.12 1.76 18.46
N ALA A 123 -7.74 0.73 17.71
CA ALA A 123 -7.01 0.88 16.46
C ALA A 123 -7.82 1.62 15.38
N TYR A 124 -9.11 1.26 15.24
CA TYR A 124 -10.02 1.97 14.34
C TYR A 124 -10.30 3.41 14.80
N ALA A 125 -10.42 3.68 16.09
CA ALA A 125 -10.60 5.04 16.60
C ALA A 125 -9.39 5.92 16.23
N THR A 126 -8.18 5.41 16.40
CA THR A 126 -6.94 6.10 16.01
C THR A 126 -6.91 6.40 14.52
N LEU A 127 -7.18 5.39 13.69
CA LEU A 127 -7.21 5.52 12.23
C LEU A 127 -8.28 6.53 11.78
N THR A 128 -9.49 6.42 12.32
CA THR A 128 -10.63 7.28 11.95
C THR A 128 -10.34 8.74 12.31
N THR A 129 -9.81 9.00 13.50
CA THR A 129 -9.41 10.33 13.93
C THR A 129 -8.41 10.95 12.95
N TRP A 130 -7.39 10.19 12.52
CA TRP A 130 -6.44 10.69 11.55
C TRP A 130 -7.07 10.88 10.16
N LEU A 131 -7.85 9.92 9.67
CA LEU A 131 -8.50 10.05 8.36
C LEU A 131 -9.43 11.26 8.27
N GLN A 132 -9.99 11.72 9.38
CA GLN A 132 -10.87 12.89 9.45
C GLN A 132 -10.11 14.20 9.73
N SER A 133 -8.83 14.15 10.07
CA SER A 133 -8.03 15.33 10.39
C SER A 133 -7.81 16.24 9.18
N GLU A 134 -7.61 17.52 9.44
CA GLU A 134 -7.23 18.51 8.42
C GLU A 134 -5.91 18.09 7.74
N GLU A 135 -4.95 17.56 8.51
CA GLU A 135 -3.68 17.07 7.96
C GLU A 135 -3.89 16.00 6.88
N ALA A 136 -4.72 14.99 7.16
CA ALA A 136 -4.99 13.93 6.18
C ALA A 136 -5.70 14.45 4.94
N LEU A 137 -6.66 15.36 5.12
CA LEU A 137 -7.40 16.00 4.03
C LEU A 137 -6.49 16.86 3.15
N ASP A 138 -5.63 17.67 3.76
CA ASP A 138 -4.68 18.52 3.05
C ASP A 138 -3.64 17.69 2.27
N ARG A 139 -3.13 16.60 2.87
CA ARG A 139 -2.23 15.67 2.17
C ARG A 139 -2.89 15.05 0.94
N LEU A 140 -4.13 14.58 1.08
CA LEU A 140 -4.89 14.00 -0.03
C LEU A 140 -5.19 15.04 -1.12
N ALA A 141 -5.57 16.25 -0.73
CA ALA A 141 -5.85 17.36 -1.67
C ALA A 141 -4.58 17.80 -2.41
N SER A 142 -3.45 17.94 -1.72
CA SER A 142 -2.16 18.30 -2.31
C SER A 142 -1.67 17.22 -3.27
N TRP A 143 -1.78 15.95 -2.87
CA TRP A 143 -1.47 14.82 -3.72
C TRP A 143 -2.32 14.81 -5.00
N ARG A 144 -3.63 15.00 -4.87
CA ARG A 144 -4.55 15.06 -6.01
C ARG A 144 -4.23 16.23 -6.94
N ARG A 145 -3.93 17.41 -6.40
CA ARG A 145 -3.48 18.57 -7.21
C ARG A 145 -2.24 18.27 -8.02
N TRP A 146 -1.25 17.61 -7.43
CA TRP A 146 -0.06 17.21 -8.17
C TRP A 146 -0.38 16.20 -9.28
N LEU A 147 -1.24 15.22 -9.01
CA LEU A 147 -1.62 14.19 -9.99
C LEU A 147 -2.39 14.75 -11.20
N THR A 148 -3.22 15.77 -11.01
CA THR A 148 -4.14 16.27 -12.05
C THR A 148 -3.81 17.66 -12.56
N GLY A 149 -2.94 18.39 -11.89
CA GLY A 149 -2.52 19.75 -12.24
C GLY A 149 -1.50 19.79 -13.38
N PRO A 150 -1.04 20.99 -13.78
CA PRO A 150 0.01 21.13 -14.77
C PRO A 150 1.31 20.46 -14.31
N LEU A 151 2.14 20.06 -15.27
CA LEU A 151 3.49 19.59 -14.95
C LEU A 151 4.37 20.76 -14.47
N PRO A 152 5.31 20.52 -13.54
CA PRO A 152 6.26 21.54 -13.14
C PRO A 152 7.17 21.96 -14.32
N GLU A 153 7.66 23.20 -14.30
CA GLU A 153 8.54 23.73 -15.35
C GLU A 153 9.84 22.94 -15.45
N VAL A 154 10.36 22.48 -14.31
CA VAL A 154 11.57 21.66 -14.25
C VAL A 154 11.21 20.23 -13.96
N LEU A 155 11.50 19.36 -14.91
CA LEU A 155 11.22 17.91 -14.81
C LEU A 155 12.53 17.13 -14.56
N PRO A 156 12.44 15.99 -13.87
CA PRO A 156 13.53 15.03 -13.77
C PRO A 156 13.97 14.54 -15.16
N ASP A 157 15.23 14.14 -15.29
CA ASP A 157 15.89 13.78 -16.54
C ASP A 157 15.25 12.63 -17.33
N ARG A 158 14.45 11.78 -16.67
CA ARG A 158 13.74 10.66 -17.28
C ARG A 158 12.23 10.86 -17.39
N ALA A 159 11.73 12.02 -17.02
CA ALA A 159 10.29 12.30 -16.99
C ALA A 159 9.63 12.17 -18.37
N LEU A 160 10.35 12.57 -19.42
CA LEU A 160 9.85 12.55 -20.80
C LEU A 160 10.28 11.29 -21.59
N ASP A 161 11.02 10.36 -20.99
CA ASP A 161 11.34 9.09 -21.62
C ASP A 161 10.03 8.33 -21.96
N PRO A 162 9.99 7.51 -23.03
CA PRO A 162 8.86 6.66 -23.28
C PRO A 162 8.60 5.68 -22.13
N LEU A 163 7.37 5.60 -21.65
CA LEU A 163 6.97 4.81 -20.49
C LEU A 163 7.32 3.32 -20.64
N GLY A 164 7.00 2.72 -21.78
CA GLY A 164 7.20 1.29 -22.01
C GLY A 164 8.66 0.86 -21.83
N PRO A 165 9.63 1.42 -22.55
CA PRO A 165 11.05 1.14 -22.38
C PRO A 165 11.57 1.41 -20.96
N TYR A 166 11.09 2.50 -20.32
CA TYR A 166 11.47 2.83 -18.94
C TYR A 166 11.04 1.74 -17.95
N VAL A 167 9.76 1.36 -17.99
CA VAL A 167 9.19 0.33 -17.10
C VAL A 167 9.82 -1.03 -17.38
N ALA A 168 9.95 -1.43 -18.65
CA ALA A 168 10.57 -2.70 -19.02
C ALA A 168 12.02 -2.82 -18.49
N LYS A 169 12.78 -1.73 -18.49
CA LYS A 169 14.12 -1.70 -17.91
C LYS A 169 14.09 -1.89 -16.39
N ARG A 170 13.11 -1.28 -15.71
CA ARG A 170 12.94 -1.43 -14.24
C ARG A 170 12.57 -2.85 -13.87
N ILE A 171 11.62 -3.46 -14.59
CA ILE A 171 11.18 -4.84 -14.37
C ILE A 171 12.37 -5.80 -14.55
N ARG A 172 13.12 -5.67 -15.66
CA ARG A 172 14.29 -6.53 -15.90
C ARG A 172 15.36 -6.43 -14.80
N ARG A 173 15.59 -5.21 -14.27
CA ARG A 173 16.54 -5.02 -13.17
C ARG A 173 16.04 -5.69 -11.89
N ALA A 174 14.78 -5.47 -11.53
CA ALA A 174 14.20 -6.09 -10.34
C ALA A 174 14.21 -7.63 -10.45
N GLN A 175 13.88 -8.17 -11.62
CA GLN A 175 13.97 -9.60 -11.88
C GLN A 175 15.42 -10.14 -11.77
N ALA A 176 16.40 -9.40 -12.28
CA ALA A 176 17.81 -9.80 -12.15
C ALA A 176 18.25 -9.82 -10.67
N THR A 177 17.93 -8.76 -9.92
CA THR A 177 18.22 -8.70 -8.47
C THR A 177 17.59 -9.88 -7.74
N LEU A 178 16.31 -10.16 -8.00
CA LEU A 178 15.60 -11.29 -7.39
C LEU A 178 16.29 -12.63 -7.70
N LEU A 179 16.66 -12.86 -8.95
CA LEU A 179 17.34 -14.11 -9.34
C LEU A 179 18.71 -14.23 -8.69
N ASP A 180 19.45 -13.13 -8.55
CA ASP A 180 20.76 -13.11 -7.90
C ASP A 180 20.64 -13.36 -6.39
N GLU A 181 19.70 -12.70 -5.72
CA GLU A 181 19.38 -12.91 -4.30
C GLU A 181 18.86 -14.34 -4.07
N GLY A 182 17.96 -14.83 -4.92
CA GLY A 182 17.44 -16.19 -4.85
C GLY A 182 18.51 -17.26 -4.99
N ARG A 183 19.56 -17.03 -5.80
CA ARG A 183 20.70 -17.96 -5.91
C ARG A 183 21.58 -17.98 -4.67
N ALA A 184 21.58 -16.91 -3.89
CA ALA A 184 22.35 -16.82 -2.64
C ALA A 184 21.63 -17.50 -1.47
N ILE A 185 20.34 -17.84 -1.60
CA ILE A 185 19.56 -18.48 -0.55
C ILE A 185 19.92 -19.97 -0.47
N THR A 186 20.33 -20.41 0.72
CA THR A 186 20.56 -21.81 1.05
C THR A 186 19.45 -22.35 1.94
N ALA A 187 19.40 -23.64 2.19
CA ALA A 187 18.45 -24.26 3.11
C ALA A 187 18.60 -23.74 4.56
N GLU A 188 19.72 -23.07 4.87
CA GLU A 188 20.07 -22.54 6.18
C GLU A 188 19.67 -21.06 6.35
N SER A 189 19.11 -20.42 5.31
CA SER A 189 18.75 -18.99 5.29
C SER A 189 17.25 -18.73 5.11
N PRO A 190 16.36 -19.29 5.94
CA PRO A 190 14.90 -19.16 5.77
C PRO A 190 14.38 -17.71 5.89
N ASP A 191 15.06 -16.86 6.63
CA ASP A 191 14.66 -15.46 6.80
C ASP A 191 14.98 -14.63 5.56
N GLU A 192 16.04 -14.94 4.83
CA GLU A 192 16.39 -14.30 3.56
C GLU A 192 15.40 -14.70 2.45
N VAL A 193 14.89 -15.93 2.44
CA VAL A 193 13.82 -16.37 1.52
C VAL A 193 12.55 -15.52 1.72
N ARG A 194 12.20 -15.25 2.97
CA ARG A 194 11.02 -14.45 3.29
C ARG A 194 11.18 -12.98 2.83
N ALA A 195 12.32 -12.37 3.10
CA ALA A 195 12.63 -10.99 2.69
C ALA A 195 12.58 -10.83 1.16
N SER A 196 13.26 -11.71 0.42
CA SER A 196 13.25 -11.68 -1.05
C SER A 196 11.86 -11.91 -1.65
N SER A 197 11.03 -12.75 -1.04
CA SER A 197 9.66 -13.00 -1.49
C SER A 197 8.71 -11.83 -1.23
N GLU A 198 8.98 -11.01 -0.22
CA GLU A 198 8.20 -9.80 0.06
C GLU A 198 8.47 -8.70 -0.97
N ASP A 199 9.71 -8.47 -1.37
CA ASP A 199 10.07 -7.47 -2.38
C ASP A 199 9.47 -7.76 -3.76
N VAL A 200 9.34 -9.05 -4.12
CA VAL A 200 8.73 -9.48 -5.41
C VAL A 200 7.22 -9.27 -5.46
N ARG A 201 6.53 -9.37 -4.34
CA ARG A 201 5.07 -9.15 -4.31
C ARG A 201 4.64 -7.73 -4.70
N TYR A 202 5.59 -6.78 -4.75
CA TYR A 202 5.33 -5.37 -5.00
C TYR A 202 5.80 -4.88 -6.37
N LEU A 203 6.37 -5.76 -7.19
CA LEU A 203 6.75 -5.51 -8.58
C LEU A 203 5.68 -6.04 -9.54
#